data_2a36d6c233581765cea42923ed3dd3b3
#
_entry.id   2a36d6c233581765cea42923ed3dd3b3
#
_cell.length_a   1.000
_cell.length_b   1.000
_cell.length_c   1.000
_cell.angle_alpha   90.00
_cell.angle_beta   90.00
_cell.angle_gamma   90.00
#
_symmetry.space_group_name_H-M   'P 1'
#
loop_
_entity.id
_entity.type
_entity.pdbx_description
1 polymer ?
#
loop_
_entity_poly.entity_id
_entity_poly.type
_entity_poly.pdbx_seq_one_letter_code
_entity_poly.pdbx_strand_id
1 'polypeptide(L)'
;RQIMVVSSDQIFVERDGVIERSGRRFISEKVTESIIERIVSQVGRRIDRSQPLVDARLTDGSRVNAIIPPLALFGPCLTIRKFPVQRMTMDDLIEIGTISEAAAKFIRACVIDHRSVLISGGTGSGKTTLLNVVSSFVPYKERIVTIEDTAELRLHQEHVVSLESKPPNVEGTGEYSIRDLVKNALRMRPDRIIVGECRGGEALDMVQAMNTGHNGSMTTIHANSSAEVLQRMELLMLMGADLPISSIHRQIASAVDVIVHIDPVSYTHLTLPTKEEV
;
A
#
# COMPACT_ATOMS: atom_id res chain seq x y z
N ARG A 1 13.06 -2.10 -7.69
CA ARG A 1 13.62 -1.81 -9.05
C ARG A 1 12.87 -0.64 -9.65
N GLN A 2 13.58 0.46 -9.92
CA GLN A 2 12.99 1.68 -10.51
C GLN A 2 13.84 2.14 -11.69
N ILE A 3 13.21 2.85 -12.62
CA ILE A 3 13.87 3.57 -13.70
C ILE A 3 13.52 5.05 -13.49
N MET A 4 14.52 5.91 -13.43
CA MET A 4 14.34 7.34 -13.17
C MET A 4 15.05 8.13 -14.27
N VAL A 5 14.29 8.81 -15.08
CA VAL A 5 14.75 9.77 -16.11
C VAL A 5 14.67 11.15 -15.50
N VAL A 6 15.80 11.78 -15.28
CA VAL A 6 15.90 13.16 -14.74
C VAL A 6 16.00 14.17 -15.87
N SER A 7 16.62 13.78 -16.97
CA SER A 7 16.74 14.54 -18.22
C SER A 7 17.00 13.58 -19.37
N SER A 8 17.09 14.07 -20.59
CA SER A 8 17.37 13.23 -21.77
C SER A 8 18.69 12.48 -21.70
N ASP A 9 19.68 13.01 -20.99
CA ASP A 9 21.02 12.42 -20.85
C ASP A 9 21.29 11.79 -19.47
N GLN A 10 20.36 11.93 -18.52
CA GLN A 10 20.50 11.44 -17.15
C GLN A 10 19.41 10.44 -16.81
N ILE A 11 19.74 9.18 -16.95
CA ILE A 11 18.88 8.05 -16.61
C ILE A 11 19.53 7.24 -15.50
N PHE A 12 18.81 7.04 -14.41
CA PHE A 12 19.22 6.21 -13.28
C PHE A 12 18.36 4.94 -13.22
N VAL A 13 18.93 3.88 -12.71
CA VAL A 13 18.26 2.60 -12.49
C VAL A 13 18.56 2.14 -11.08
N GLU A 14 17.51 1.81 -10.33
CA GLU A 14 17.66 1.14 -9.05
C GLU A 14 17.60 -0.37 -9.25
N ARG A 15 18.63 -1.07 -8.75
CA ARG A 15 18.71 -2.53 -8.66
C ARG A 15 19.10 -2.91 -7.25
N ASP A 16 18.31 -3.75 -6.63
CA ASP A 16 18.58 -4.31 -5.30
C ASP A 16 18.93 -3.24 -4.22
N GLY A 17 18.21 -2.10 -4.28
CA GLY A 17 18.37 -0.97 -3.37
C GLY A 17 19.49 0.01 -3.73
N VAL A 18 20.31 -0.30 -4.74
CA VAL A 18 21.39 0.58 -5.20
C VAL A 18 20.94 1.36 -6.44
N ILE A 19 21.14 2.68 -6.41
CA ILE A 19 20.84 3.58 -7.54
C ILE A 19 22.13 3.80 -8.32
N GLU A 20 22.10 3.44 -9.60
CA GLU A 20 23.23 3.58 -10.50
C GLU A 20 22.86 4.41 -11.72
N ARG A 21 23.80 5.20 -12.24
CA ARG A 21 23.60 5.92 -13.49
C ARG A 21 23.66 4.93 -14.66
N SER A 22 22.62 4.92 -15.46
CA SER A 22 22.60 4.12 -16.70
C SER A 22 23.53 4.73 -17.74
N GLY A 23 24.25 3.90 -18.50
CA GLY A 23 24.99 4.35 -19.70
C GLY A 23 24.08 4.72 -20.89
N ARG A 24 22.76 4.72 -20.72
CA ARG A 24 21.77 5.03 -21.75
C ARG A 24 21.35 6.49 -21.69
N ARG A 25 20.95 7.04 -22.84
CA ARG A 25 20.39 8.40 -22.97
C ARG A 25 19.36 8.45 -24.08
N PHE A 26 18.47 9.41 -24.02
CA PHE A 26 17.61 9.80 -25.13
C PHE A 26 18.32 10.79 -26.03
N ILE A 27 17.91 10.84 -27.29
CA ILE A 27 18.53 11.73 -28.30
C ILE A 27 18.25 13.20 -28.00
N SER A 28 17.08 13.51 -27.45
CA SER A 28 16.67 14.89 -27.11
C SER A 28 15.49 14.89 -26.13
N GLU A 29 15.23 16.04 -25.51
CA GLU A 29 14.06 16.25 -24.64
C GLU A 29 12.74 15.99 -25.37
N LYS A 30 12.63 16.44 -26.63
CA LYS A 30 11.44 16.20 -27.45
C LYS A 30 11.15 14.73 -27.68
N VAL A 31 12.20 13.93 -27.86
CA VAL A 31 12.06 12.47 -27.96
C VAL A 31 11.63 11.87 -26.61
N THR A 32 12.15 12.38 -25.50
CA THR A 32 11.75 11.95 -24.16
C THR A 32 10.27 12.25 -23.92
N GLU A 33 9.79 13.45 -24.25
CA GLU A 33 8.36 13.80 -24.14
C GLU A 33 7.49 12.85 -24.98
N SER A 34 7.85 12.62 -26.25
CA SER A 34 7.09 11.72 -27.13
C SER A 34 7.05 10.28 -26.60
N ILE A 35 8.10 9.82 -25.92
CA ILE A 35 8.12 8.50 -25.27
C ILE A 35 7.20 8.48 -24.06
N ILE A 36 7.23 9.53 -23.24
CA ILE A 36 6.32 9.68 -22.09
C ILE A 36 4.87 9.67 -22.56
N GLU A 37 4.51 10.51 -23.54
CA GLU A 37 3.17 10.55 -24.11
C GLU A 37 2.71 9.19 -24.61
N ARG A 38 3.58 8.44 -25.31
CA ARG A 38 3.28 7.11 -25.80
C ARG A 38 3.05 6.10 -24.67
N ILE A 39 3.84 6.17 -23.59
CA ILE A 39 3.69 5.28 -22.44
C ILE A 39 2.33 5.53 -21.74
N VAL A 40 2.01 6.79 -21.47
CA VAL A 40 0.79 7.11 -20.70
C VAL A 40 -0.49 6.99 -21.55
N SER A 41 -0.41 7.20 -22.86
CA SER A 41 -1.55 7.00 -23.77
C SER A 41 -1.99 5.55 -23.89
N GLN A 42 -1.07 4.59 -23.74
CA GLN A 42 -1.42 3.15 -23.72
C GLN A 42 -2.39 2.77 -22.59
N VAL A 43 -2.44 3.57 -21.54
CA VAL A 43 -3.33 3.37 -20.38
C VAL A 43 -4.43 4.42 -20.28
N GLY A 44 -4.73 5.09 -21.42
CA GLY A 44 -5.81 6.06 -21.51
C GLY A 44 -5.56 7.36 -20.73
N ARG A 45 -4.30 7.67 -20.42
CA ARG A 45 -3.90 8.93 -19.77
C ARG A 45 -3.30 9.90 -20.78
N ARG A 46 -3.34 11.17 -20.44
CA ARG A 46 -2.81 12.27 -21.25
C ARG A 46 -1.82 13.07 -20.43
N ILE A 47 -0.76 13.52 -21.08
CA ILE A 47 0.19 14.49 -20.55
C ILE A 47 0.50 15.52 -21.66
N ASP A 48 0.40 16.79 -21.34
CA ASP A 48 0.72 17.90 -22.24
C ASP A 48 0.96 19.19 -21.42
N ARG A 49 1.21 20.31 -22.09
CA ARG A 49 1.48 21.59 -21.40
C ARG A 49 0.33 22.10 -20.54
N SER A 50 -0.89 21.71 -20.82
CA SER A 50 -2.06 22.06 -19.99
C SER A 50 -2.23 21.15 -18.79
N GLN A 51 -1.74 19.92 -18.91
CA GLN A 51 -1.71 18.91 -17.85
C GLN A 51 -0.30 18.27 -17.80
N PRO A 52 0.69 18.99 -17.26
CA PRO A 52 2.10 18.61 -17.36
C PRO A 52 2.55 17.55 -16.35
N LEU A 53 1.62 16.99 -15.57
CA LEU A 53 1.85 15.95 -14.57
C LEU A 53 0.90 14.77 -14.81
N VAL A 54 1.41 13.55 -14.70
CA VAL A 54 0.60 12.34 -14.79
C VAL A 54 1.13 11.24 -13.88
N ASP A 55 0.19 10.60 -13.19
CA ASP A 55 0.37 9.30 -12.55
C ASP A 55 -0.44 8.26 -13.32
N ALA A 56 0.21 7.16 -13.67
CA ALA A 56 -0.41 6.08 -14.44
C ALA A 56 0.09 4.72 -13.97
N ARG A 57 -0.70 3.69 -14.28
CA ARG A 57 -0.34 2.29 -14.08
C ARG A 57 -0.33 1.59 -15.42
N LEU A 58 0.77 0.94 -15.73
CA LEU A 58 0.92 0.13 -16.93
C LEU A 58 0.19 -1.21 -16.81
N THR A 59 -0.03 -1.87 -17.93
CA THR A 59 -0.70 -3.18 -17.99
C THR A 59 0.04 -4.29 -17.24
N ASP A 60 1.36 -4.15 -17.06
CA ASP A 60 2.18 -5.06 -16.25
C ASP A 60 2.12 -4.75 -14.75
N GLY A 61 1.34 -3.74 -14.35
CA GLY A 61 1.21 -3.29 -12.96
C GLY A 61 2.26 -2.26 -12.52
N SER A 62 3.25 -1.92 -13.37
CA SER A 62 4.25 -0.91 -13.05
C SER A 62 3.62 0.48 -12.90
N ARG A 63 4.05 1.24 -11.90
CA ARG A 63 3.62 2.64 -11.70
C ARG A 63 4.51 3.56 -12.50
N VAL A 64 3.90 4.54 -13.15
CA VAL A 64 4.57 5.59 -13.91
C VAL A 64 4.16 6.94 -13.38
N ASN A 65 5.13 7.73 -12.96
CA ASN A 65 4.96 9.16 -12.72
C ASN A 65 5.76 9.91 -13.76
N ALA A 66 5.16 10.88 -14.43
CA ALA A 66 5.85 11.74 -15.36
C ALA A 66 5.46 13.20 -15.16
N ILE A 67 6.43 14.07 -15.37
CA ILE A 67 6.29 15.51 -15.28
C ILE A 67 7.08 16.16 -16.41
N ILE A 68 6.47 17.12 -17.11
CA ILE A 68 7.06 17.81 -18.25
C ILE A 68 7.07 19.34 -18.03
N PRO A 69 7.79 20.11 -18.86
CA PRO A 69 7.69 21.57 -18.83
C PRO A 69 6.23 22.04 -19.00
N PRO A 70 5.78 23.13 -18.31
CA PRO A 70 6.62 24.11 -17.60
C PRO A 70 6.98 23.75 -16.14
N LEU A 71 6.47 22.65 -15.58
CA LEU A 71 6.73 22.28 -14.19
C LEU A 71 8.14 21.66 -14.01
N ALA A 72 8.59 20.86 -14.96
CA ALA A 72 9.92 20.29 -14.97
C ALA A 72 10.91 21.29 -15.60
N LEU A 73 11.71 21.97 -14.77
CA LEU A 73 12.57 23.09 -15.18
C LEU A 73 13.74 22.67 -16.08
N PHE A 74 14.23 21.45 -15.95
CA PHE A 74 15.42 20.93 -16.64
C PHE A 74 15.07 19.86 -17.70
N GLY A 75 13.83 19.87 -18.16
CA GLY A 75 13.32 18.93 -19.15
C GLY A 75 12.39 17.86 -18.57
N PRO A 76 11.86 16.98 -19.43
CA PRO A 76 10.87 15.99 -19.04
C PRO A 76 11.48 14.94 -18.11
N CYS A 77 10.80 14.66 -16.99
CA CYS A 77 11.17 13.64 -16.01
C CYS A 77 10.18 12.49 -16.07
N LEU A 78 10.70 11.27 -15.87
CA LEU A 78 9.89 10.04 -15.86
C LEU A 78 10.42 9.09 -14.79
N THR A 79 9.54 8.64 -13.92
CA THR A 79 9.86 7.58 -12.95
C THR A 79 8.97 6.38 -13.21
N ILE A 80 9.58 5.21 -13.42
CA ILE A 80 8.86 3.94 -13.56
C ILE A 80 9.26 3.04 -12.40
N ARG A 81 8.32 2.75 -11.51
CA ARG A 81 8.48 1.75 -10.45
C ARG A 81 7.95 0.41 -10.95
N LYS A 82 8.88 -0.49 -11.26
CA LYS A 82 8.51 -1.82 -11.75
C LYS A 82 7.78 -2.62 -10.69
N PHE A 83 6.71 -3.26 -11.13
CA PHE A 83 6.01 -4.22 -10.29
C PHE A 83 6.89 -5.46 -10.05
N PRO A 84 7.06 -5.94 -8.81
CA PRO A 84 7.83 -7.16 -8.53
C PRO A 84 7.17 -8.37 -9.21
N VAL A 85 7.93 -9.08 -10.03
CA VAL A 85 7.45 -10.31 -10.71
C VAL A 85 7.50 -11.50 -9.75
N GLN A 86 8.51 -11.55 -8.89
CA GLN A 86 8.65 -12.61 -7.90
C GLN A 86 7.83 -12.27 -6.64
N ARG A 87 7.02 -13.23 -6.23
CA ARG A 87 6.26 -13.16 -4.98
C ARG A 87 7.15 -13.75 -3.89
N MET A 88 7.29 -13.03 -2.81
CA MET A 88 7.91 -13.57 -1.61
C MET A 88 6.92 -14.45 -0.87
N THR A 89 7.41 -15.54 -0.35
CA THR A 89 6.68 -16.44 0.56
C THR A 89 7.10 -16.18 2.00
N MET A 90 6.41 -16.79 2.96
CA MET A 90 6.84 -16.71 4.36
C MET A 90 8.19 -17.38 4.57
N ASP A 91 8.47 -18.47 3.86
CA ASP A 91 9.74 -19.19 3.96
C ASP A 91 10.90 -18.31 3.42
N ASP A 92 10.69 -17.56 2.34
CA ASP A 92 11.67 -16.59 1.86
C ASP A 92 11.97 -15.51 2.91
N LEU A 93 10.92 -15.01 3.62
CA LEU A 93 11.11 -14.02 4.68
C LEU A 93 11.86 -14.56 5.89
N ILE A 94 11.68 -15.85 6.21
CA ILE A 94 12.43 -16.55 7.26
C ILE A 94 13.87 -16.75 6.82
N GLU A 95 14.09 -17.21 5.60
CA GLU A 95 15.44 -17.48 5.06
C GLU A 95 16.32 -16.23 5.02
N ILE A 96 15.76 -15.09 4.61
CA ILE A 96 16.48 -13.80 4.62
C ILE A 96 16.56 -13.15 6.02
N GLY A 97 15.98 -13.78 7.05
CA GLY A 97 16.04 -13.30 8.42
C GLY A 97 15.12 -12.11 8.76
N THR A 98 14.15 -11.79 7.89
CA THR A 98 13.20 -10.69 8.13
C THR A 98 12.24 -11.03 9.28
N ILE A 99 11.88 -12.30 9.43
CA ILE A 99 10.98 -12.79 10.47
C ILE A 99 11.50 -14.11 11.02
N SER A 100 11.35 -14.33 12.34
CA SER A 100 11.69 -15.62 12.93
C SER A 100 10.62 -16.68 12.64
N GLU A 101 11.00 -17.96 12.61
CA GLU A 101 10.06 -19.06 12.41
C GLU A 101 8.94 -19.07 13.48
N ALA A 102 9.28 -18.73 14.73
CA ALA A 102 8.31 -18.65 15.83
C ALA A 102 7.28 -17.52 15.58
N ALA A 103 7.73 -16.34 15.16
CA ALA A 103 6.86 -15.21 14.82
C ALA A 103 5.98 -15.53 13.60
N ALA A 104 6.52 -16.18 12.58
CA ALA A 104 5.77 -16.63 11.41
C ALA A 104 4.66 -17.61 11.77
N LYS A 105 4.93 -18.60 12.62
CA LYS A 105 3.93 -19.55 13.14
C LYS A 105 2.85 -18.85 13.95
N PHE A 106 3.24 -17.89 14.79
CA PHE A 106 2.29 -17.09 15.57
C PHE A 106 1.36 -16.26 14.68
N ILE A 107 1.91 -15.50 13.74
CA ILE A 107 1.11 -14.70 12.80
C ILE A 107 0.16 -15.59 12.00
N ARG A 108 0.64 -16.75 11.51
CA ARG A 108 -0.20 -17.70 10.80
C ARG A 108 -1.38 -18.17 11.66
N ALA A 109 -1.12 -18.52 12.92
CA ALA A 109 -2.18 -18.93 13.85
C ALA A 109 -3.20 -17.80 14.07
N CYS A 110 -2.74 -16.56 14.26
CA CYS A 110 -3.60 -15.39 14.41
C CYS A 110 -4.50 -15.18 13.19
N VAL A 111 -3.95 -15.29 11.98
CA VAL A 111 -4.74 -15.11 10.74
C VAL A 111 -5.79 -16.20 10.60
N ILE A 112 -5.44 -17.46 10.88
CA ILE A 112 -6.38 -18.59 10.84
C ILE A 112 -7.50 -18.41 11.88
N ASP A 113 -7.16 -17.91 13.08
CA ASP A 113 -8.11 -17.65 14.18
C ASP A 113 -8.88 -16.33 14.05
N HIS A 114 -8.93 -15.73 12.88
CA HIS A 114 -9.64 -14.47 12.62
C HIS A 114 -9.19 -13.29 13.49
N ARG A 115 -7.89 -13.21 13.84
CA ARG A 115 -7.35 -12.05 14.54
C ARG A 115 -7.07 -10.93 13.56
N SER A 116 -7.51 -9.73 13.90
CA SER A 116 -7.25 -8.53 13.11
C SER A 116 -5.80 -8.11 13.25
N VAL A 117 -5.09 -7.98 12.11
CA VAL A 117 -3.66 -7.70 12.08
C VAL A 117 -3.38 -6.33 11.47
N LEU A 118 -2.63 -5.51 12.19
CA LEU A 118 -2.11 -4.23 11.74
C LEU A 118 -0.61 -4.34 11.49
N ILE A 119 -0.16 -4.09 10.28
CA ILE A 119 1.25 -4.10 9.91
C ILE A 119 1.76 -2.66 9.82
N SER A 120 2.85 -2.36 10.51
CA SER A 120 3.44 -1.01 10.53
C SER A 120 4.92 -1.00 10.17
N GLY A 121 5.42 0.15 9.83
CA GLY A 121 6.84 0.37 9.50
C GLY A 121 7.06 1.59 8.63
N GLY A 122 8.31 1.95 8.40
CA GLY A 122 8.73 3.07 7.56
C GLY A 122 8.44 2.87 6.07
N THR A 123 8.72 3.89 5.28
CA THR A 123 8.65 3.79 3.82
C THR A 123 9.69 2.78 3.31
N GLY A 124 9.27 1.86 2.43
CA GLY A 124 10.17 0.86 1.87
C GLY A 124 10.54 -0.28 2.83
N SER A 125 9.98 -0.35 4.04
CA SER A 125 10.26 -1.42 5.01
C SER A 125 9.71 -2.80 4.62
N GLY A 126 8.87 -2.88 3.58
CA GLY A 126 8.27 -4.15 3.14
C GLY A 126 6.87 -4.42 3.69
N LYS A 127 6.15 -3.43 4.23
CA LYS A 127 4.78 -3.58 4.76
C LYS A 127 3.84 -4.29 3.79
N THR A 128 3.75 -3.82 2.56
CA THR A 128 2.87 -4.42 1.52
C THR A 128 3.32 -5.84 1.18
N THR A 129 4.62 -6.09 1.18
CA THR A 129 5.17 -7.44 0.98
C THR A 129 4.73 -8.38 2.10
N LEU A 130 4.90 -7.95 3.36
CA LEU A 130 4.46 -8.75 4.51
C LEU A 130 2.95 -8.91 4.54
N LEU A 131 2.17 -7.86 4.26
CA LEU A 131 0.71 -7.95 4.15
C LEU A 131 0.30 -9.00 3.12
N ASN A 132 0.93 -9.00 1.95
CA ASN A 132 0.65 -9.97 0.89
C ASN A 132 0.97 -11.41 1.32
N VAL A 133 2.12 -11.61 1.98
CA VAL A 133 2.53 -12.92 2.52
C VAL A 133 1.58 -13.40 3.62
N VAL A 134 1.25 -12.54 4.57
CA VAL A 134 0.34 -12.86 5.69
C VAL A 134 -1.07 -13.14 5.20
N SER A 135 -1.54 -12.39 4.20
CA SER A 135 -2.85 -12.60 3.57
C SER A 135 -2.98 -13.98 2.89
N SER A 136 -1.86 -14.59 2.50
CA SER A 136 -1.88 -15.95 1.94
C SER A 136 -2.29 -17.03 2.94
N PHE A 137 -2.25 -16.74 4.25
CA PHE A 137 -2.69 -17.66 5.31
C PHE A 137 -4.20 -17.65 5.55
N VAL A 138 -4.92 -16.69 4.95
CA VAL A 138 -6.38 -16.68 5.01
C VAL A 138 -6.93 -17.96 4.39
N PRO A 139 -7.83 -18.67 5.08
CA PRO A 139 -8.41 -19.90 4.57
C PRO A 139 -9.02 -19.76 3.17
N TYR A 140 -8.79 -20.74 2.30
CA TYR A 140 -9.13 -20.70 0.89
C TYR A 140 -10.63 -20.47 0.59
N LYS A 141 -11.49 -20.85 1.53
CA LYS A 141 -12.96 -20.73 1.39
C LYS A 141 -13.50 -19.35 1.73
N GLU A 142 -12.69 -18.50 2.32
CA GLU A 142 -13.13 -17.17 2.74
C GLU A 142 -13.19 -16.18 1.59
N ARG A 143 -14.22 -15.34 1.61
CA ARG A 143 -14.36 -14.22 0.68
C ARG A 143 -13.54 -13.04 1.15
N ILE A 144 -12.58 -12.63 0.34
CA ILE A 144 -11.68 -11.51 0.63
C ILE A 144 -12.02 -10.34 -0.30
N VAL A 145 -12.11 -9.14 0.28
CA VAL A 145 -12.14 -7.89 -0.49
C VAL A 145 -10.86 -7.13 -0.19
N THR A 146 -10.04 -6.90 -1.22
CA THR A 146 -8.83 -6.06 -1.11
C THR A 146 -9.13 -4.66 -1.60
N ILE A 147 -8.59 -3.65 -0.91
CA ILE A 147 -8.80 -2.23 -1.24
C ILE A 147 -7.45 -1.52 -1.18
N GLU A 148 -7.05 -0.90 -2.28
CA GLU A 148 -5.72 -0.30 -2.41
C GLU A 148 -5.78 0.98 -3.26
N ASP A 149 -4.85 1.91 -3.05
CA ASP A 149 -4.63 3.04 -3.95
C ASP A 149 -4.13 2.58 -5.31
N THR A 150 -3.29 1.58 -5.30
CA THR A 150 -2.84 0.86 -6.48
C THR A 150 -2.73 -0.60 -6.10
N ALA A 151 -3.41 -1.48 -6.83
CA ALA A 151 -3.47 -2.90 -6.51
C ALA A 151 -2.10 -3.56 -6.61
N GLU A 152 -1.47 -3.82 -5.47
CA GLU A 152 -0.19 -4.52 -5.30
C GLU A 152 -0.38 -5.92 -4.70
N LEU A 153 -1.48 -6.15 -3.99
CA LEU A 153 -1.80 -7.44 -3.39
C LEU A 153 -2.18 -8.45 -4.47
N ARG A 154 -1.65 -9.65 -4.34
CA ARG A 154 -1.95 -10.77 -5.24
C ARG A 154 -2.20 -12.01 -4.41
N LEU A 155 -3.43 -12.20 -4.03
CA LEU A 155 -3.87 -13.35 -3.26
C LEU A 155 -4.14 -14.55 -4.16
N HIS A 156 -4.05 -15.76 -3.59
CA HIS A 156 -4.24 -17.02 -4.32
C HIS A 156 -5.60 -17.66 -4.09
N GLN A 157 -6.36 -17.13 -3.13
CA GLN A 157 -7.70 -17.63 -2.84
C GLN A 157 -8.61 -17.42 -4.05
N GLU A 158 -9.55 -18.32 -4.26
CA GLU A 158 -10.47 -18.28 -5.40
C GLU A 158 -11.45 -17.09 -5.31
N HIS A 159 -11.85 -16.76 -4.08
CA HIS A 159 -12.90 -15.77 -3.86
C HIS A 159 -12.33 -14.42 -3.40
N VAL A 160 -11.53 -13.78 -4.27
CA VAL A 160 -10.95 -12.45 -4.03
C VAL A 160 -11.58 -11.41 -4.95
N VAL A 161 -12.03 -10.31 -4.37
CA VAL A 161 -12.47 -9.11 -5.10
C VAL A 161 -11.47 -8.01 -4.82
N SER A 162 -10.76 -7.56 -5.85
CA SER A 162 -9.77 -6.48 -5.73
C SER A 162 -10.37 -5.16 -6.18
N LEU A 163 -10.32 -4.16 -5.31
CA LEU A 163 -10.81 -2.81 -5.55
C LEU A 163 -9.61 -1.84 -5.51
N GLU A 164 -9.62 -0.90 -6.45
CA GLU A 164 -8.60 0.15 -6.54
C GLU A 164 -9.27 1.51 -6.48
N SER A 165 -8.70 2.45 -5.70
CA SER A 165 -9.18 3.82 -5.63
C SER A 165 -9.07 4.50 -6.99
N LYS A 166 -9.96 5.45 -7.24
CA LYS A 166 -9.96 6.20 -8.48
C LYS A 166 -9.78 7.68 -8.16
N PRO A 167 -8.67 8.31 -8.56
CA PRO A 167 -8.51 9.75 -8.41
C PRO A 167 -9.55 10.48 -9.28
N PRO A 168 -9.86 11.75 -8.93
CA PRO A 168 -10.77 12.56 -9.73
C PRO A 168 -10.26 12.71 -11.18
N ASN A 169 -11.19 12.91 -12.09
CA ASN A 169 -10.88 13.23 -13.49
C ASN A 169 -10.37 14.68 -13.62
N VAL A 170 -10.09 15.11 -14.84
CA VAL A 170 -9.61 16.47 -15.14
C VAL A 170 -10.58 17.56 -14.68
N GLU A 171 -11.87 17.24 -14.60
CA GLU A 171 -12.94 18.15 -14.13
C GLU A 171 -13.10 18.15 -12.60
N GLY A 172 -12.26 17.39 -11.88
CA GLY A 172 -12.35 17.26 -10.42
C GLY A 172 -13.51 16.37 -9.93
N THR A 173 -14.10 15.58 -10.81
CA THR A 173 -15.24 14.69 -10.50
C THR A 173 -14.90 13.21 -10.68
N GLY A 174 -15.78 12.33 -10.18
CA GLY A 174 -15.64 10.88 -10.37
C GLY A 174 -14.55 10.23 -9.53
N GLU A 175 -14.14 10.87 -8.43
CA GLU A 175 -13.28 10.29 -7.42
C GLU A 175 -13.98 9.19 -6.65
N TYR A 176 -13.26 8.10 -6.36
CA TYR A 176 -13.64 7.07 -5.40
C TYR A 176 -12.45 6.80 -4.49
N SER A 177 -12.54 7.29 -3.27
CA SER A 177 -11.51 7.14 -2.24
C SER A 177 -11.47 5.72 -1.66
N ILE A 178 -10.36 5.37 -0.99
CA ILE A 178 -10.28 4.13 -0.19
C ILE A 178 -11.45 4.05 0.79
N ARG A 179 -11.80 5.17 1.42
CA ARG A 179 -12.92 5.25 2.37
C ARG A 179 -14.26 4.85 1.74
N ASP A 180 -14.55 5.33 0.53
CA ASP A 180 -15.76 4.96 -0.19
C ASP A 180 -15.80 3.47 -0.50
N LEU A 181 -14.65 2.92 -0.89
CA LEU A 181 -14.51 1.50 -1.19
C LEU A 181 -14.66 0.62 0.06
N VAL A 182 -14.11 1.02 1.22
CA VAL A 182 -14.33 0.31 2.50
C VAL A 182 -15.80 0.29 2.85
N LYS A 183 -16.51 1.43 2.79
CA LYS A 183 -17.95 1.49 3.04
C LYS A 183 -18.77 0.63 2.08
N ASN A 184 -18.36 0.55 0.82
CA ASN A 184 -19.00 -0.32 -0.15
C ASN A 184 -18.71 -1.80 0.11
N ALA A 185 -17.46 -2.14 0.49
CA ALA A 185 -17.05 -3.51 0.79
C ALA A 185 -17.88 -4.16 1.89
N LEU A 186 -18.31 -3.40 2.91
CA LEU A 186 -19.20 -3.88 3.98
C LEU A 186 -20.55 -4.42 3.47
N ARG A 187 -20.98 -4.02 2.26
CA ARG A 187 -22.21 -4.49 1.61
C ARG A 187 -21.97 -5.66 0.65
N MET A 188 -20.69 -6.03 0.44
CA MET A 188 -20.31 -7.11 -0.47
C MET A 188 -20.21 -8.47 0.21
N ARG A 189 -20.60 -8.57 1.49
CA ARG A 189 -20.50 -9.79 2.32
C ARG A 189 -19.08 -10.37 2.35
N PRO A 190 -18.04 -9.59 2.68
CA PRO A 190 -16.71 -10.13 2.85
C PRO A 190 -16.61 -10.90 4.16
N ASP A 191 -15.83 -11.98 4.17
CA ASP A 191 -15.34 -12.59 5.40
C ASP A 191 -14.15 -11.78 5.95
N ARG A 192 -13.32 -11.23 5.05
CA ARG A 192 -12.18 -10.37 5.37
C ARG A 192 -12.11 -9.16 4.46
N ILE A 193 -11.73 -8.02 5.04
CA ILE A 193 -11.36 -6.81 4.30
C ILE A 193 -9.87 -6.58 4.50
N ILE A 194 -9.14 -6.41 3.40
CA ILE A 194 -7.69 -6.15 3.44
C ILE A 194 -7.46 -4.80 2.76
N VAL A 195 -7.07 -3.80 3.56
CA VAL A 195 -6.72 -2.46 3.06
C VAL A 195 -5.21 -2.38 2.92
N GLY A 196 -4.73 -2.06 1.72
CA GLY A 196 -3.28 -2.00 1.43
C GLY A 196 -2.54 -1.06 2.36
N GLU A 197 -3.09 0.14 2.62
CA GLU A 197 -2.57 1.11 3.59
C GLU A 197 -3.68 2.08 4.03
N CYS A 198 -3.77 2.34 5.33
CA CYS A 198 -4.57 3.43 5.89
C CYS A 198 -3.72 4.69 6.02
N ARG A 199 -4.15 5.77 5.36
CA ARG A 199 -3.47 7.09 5.34
C ARG A 199 -4.34 8.24 5.82
N GLY A 200 -5.65 8.00 5.98
CA GLY A 200 -6.65 9.01 6.33
C GLY A 200 -7.84 8.42 7.09
N GLY A 201 -8.99 9.06 6.93
CA GLY A 201 -10.22 8.73 7.66
C GLY A 201 -10.79 7.34 7.43
N GLU A 202 -10.33 6.61 6.42
CA GLU A 202 -10.67 5.20 6.21
C GLU A 202 -10.26 4.29 7.38
N ALA A 203 -9.28 4.73 8.19
CA ALA A 203 -8.87 4.01 9.39
C ALA A 203 -10.05 3.83 10.37
N LEU A 204 -10.91 4.83 10.49
CA LEU A 204 -12.14 4.74 11.30
C LEU A 204 -13.09 3.67 10.77
N ASP A 205 -13.36 3.70 9.46
CA ASP A 205 -14.28 2.75 8.83
C ASP A 205 -13.72 1.31 8.90
N MET A 206 -12.39 1.16 8.82
CA MET A 206 -11.71 -0.12 8.96
C MET A 206 -11.79 -0.68 10.39
N VAL A 207 -11.55 0.16 11.41
CA VAL A 207 -11.71 -0.21 12.82
C VAL A 207 -13.17 -0.58 13.11
N GLN A 208 -14.14 0.15 12.56
CA GLN A 208 -15.55 -0.21 12.69
C GLN A 208 -15.87 -1.55 12.02
N ALA A 209 -15.32 -1.83 10.84
CA ALA A 209 -15.48 -3.12 10.18
C ALA A 209 -14.96 -4.27 11.05
N MET A 210 -13.76 -4.14 11.61
CA MET A 210 -13.17 -5.12 12.52
C MET A 210 -14.05 -5.37 13.76
N ASN A 211 -14.69 -4.32 14.28
CA ASN A 211 -15.58 -4.40 15.46
C ASN A 211 -17.00 -4.91 15.16
N THR A 212 -17.40 -4.99 13.89
CA THR A 212 -18.78 -5.27 13.48
C THR A 212 -18.94 -6.53 12.63
N GLY A 213 -18.12 -7.56 12.89
CA GLY A 213 -18.28 -8.88 12.28
C GLY A 213 -17.35 -9.18 11.12
N HIS A 214 -16.37 -8.32 10.84
CA HIS A 214 -15.31 -8.58 9.85
C HIS A 214 -13.97 -8.79 10.55
N ASN A 215 -13.98 -9.63 11.60
CA ASN A 215 -12.79 -10.00 12.36
C ASN A 215 -11.74 -10.66 11.43
N GLY A 216 -10.47 -10.46 11.74
CA GLY A 216 -9.38 -10.96 10.91
C GLY A 216 -9.12 -10.13 9.66
N SER A 217 -9.72 -8.95 9.55
CA SER A 217 -9.36 -7.95 8.56
C SER A 217 -7.94 -7.42 8.83
N MET A 218 -7.26 -6.96 7.77
CA MET A 218 -5.86 -6.58 7.86
C MET A 218 -5.61 -5.26 7.15
N THR A 219 -4.65 -4.50 7.64
CA THR A 219 -4.19 -3.28 6.95
C THR A 219 -2.75 -2.97 7.29
N THR A 220 -2.16 -2.04 6.52
CA THR A 220 -0.89 -1.43 6.90
C THR A 220 -1.05 0.04 7.31
N ILE A 221 -0.11 0.51 8.10
CA ILE A 221 -0.02 1.91 8.53
C ILE A 221 1.44 2.35 8.53
N HIS A 222 1.68 3.59 8.18
CA HIS A 222 3.01 4.17 8.28
C HIS A 222 3.26 4.68 9.71
N ALA A 223 4.22 4.08 10.41
CA ALA A 223 4.70 4.52 11.71
C ALA A 223 6.21 4.21 11.83
N ASN A 224 6.94 5.01 12.61
CA ASN A 224 8.39 4.86 12.76
C ASN A 224 8.75 3.90 13.90
N SER A 225 7.81 3.61 14.80
CA SER A 225 7.98 2.63 15.89
C SER A 225 6.65 1.97 16.21
N SER A 226 6.69 0.83 16.91
CA SER A 226 5.48 0.13 17.36
C SER A 226 4.66 0.98 18.36
N ALA A 227 5.32 1.78 19.18
CA ALA A 227 4.67 2.68 20.13
C ALA A 227 3.88 3.81 19.44
N GLU A 228 4.37 4.31 18.30
CA GLU A 228 3.70 5.36 17.54
C GLU A 228 2.47 4.87 16.76
N VAL A 229 2.29 3.56 16.60
CA VAL A 229 1.19 3.00 15.80
C VAL A 229 -0.17 3.43 16.35
N LEU A 230 -0.37 3.35 17.66
CA LEU A 230 -1.64 3.71 18.30
C LEU A 230 -1.94 5.20 18.15
N GLN A 231 -0.94 6.06 18.35
CA GLN A 231 -1.07 7.52 18.16
C GLN A 231 -1.37 7.85 16.70
N ARG A 232 -0.75 7.13 15.77
CA ARG A 232 -1.01 7.31 14.34
C ARG A 232 -2.42 6.87 13.96
N MET A 233 -2.90 5.75 14.50
CA MET A 233 -4.28 5.30 14.33
C MET A 233 -5.28 6.32 14.87
N GLU A 234 -5.04 6.86 16.06
CA GLU A 234 -5.86 7.92 16.66
C GLU A 234 -5.99 9.12 15.70
N LEU A 235 -4.85 9.63 15.22
CA LEU A 235 -4.83 10.75 14.28
C LEU A 235 -5.64 10.47 13.00
N LEU A 236 -5.45 9.30 12.40
CA LEU A 236 -6.17 8.91 11.19
C LEU A 236 -7.67 8.75 11.43
N MET A 237 -8.07 8.20 12.57
CA MET A 237 -9.50 8.07 12.92
C MET A 237 -10.16 9.44 13.13
N LEU A 238 -9.44 10.41 13.72
CA LEU A 238 -9.91 11.81 13.87
C LEU A 238 -10.10 12.50 12.51
N MET A 239 -9.32 12.12 11.49
CA MET A 239 -9.58 12.59 10.12
C MET A 239 -10.91 12.05 9.55
N GLY A 240 -11.40 10.95 10.07
CA GLY A 240 -12.64 10.31 9.65
C GLY A 240 -13.90 10.89 10.30
N ALA A 241 -13.82 11.25 11.55
CA ALA A 241 -14.90 11.88 12.33
C ALA A 241 -14.35 12.51 13.61
N ASP A 242 -15.04 13.56 14.08
CA ASP A 242 -14.77 14.16 15.36
C ASP A 242 -15.35 13.29 16.49
N LEU A 243 -14.49 12.55 17.15
CA LEU A 243 -14.83 11.59 18.20
C LEU A 243 -14.02 11.88 19.48
N PRO A 244 -14.56 11.64 20.66
CA PRO A 244 -13.76 11.69 21.90
C PRO A 244 -12.61 10.70 21.86
N ILE A 245 -11.40 11.13 22.25
CA ILE A 245 -10.17 10.30 22.23
C ILE A 245 -10.38 8.99 23.00
N SER A 246 -11.04 9.03 24.17
CA SER A 246 -11.34 7.84 24.94
C SER A 246 -12.25 6.82 24.21
N SER A 247 -13.07 7.30 23.28
CA SER A 247 -13.89 6.43 22.42
C SER A 247 -13.04 5.79 21.33
N ILE A 248 -12.13 6.57 20.73
CA ILE A 248 -11.18 6.08 19.72
C ILE A 248 -10.31 4.96 20.31
N HIS A 249 -9.70 5.20 21.47
CA HIS A 249 -8.86 4.21 22.15
C HIS A 249 -9.62 2.89 22.40
N ARG A 250 -10.84 2.99 22.93
CA ARG A 250 -11.68 1.79 23.15
C ARG A 250 -11.97 1.05 21.85
N GLN A 251 -12.24 1.76 20.76
CA GLN A 251 -12.50 1.14 19.46
C GLN A 251 -11.27 0.44 18.90
N ILE A 252 -10.09 1.07 19.00
CA ILE A 252 -8.82 0.47 18.56
C ILE A 252 -8.52 -0.79 19.38
N ALA A 253 -8.60 -0.70 20.73
CA ALA A 253 -8.33 -1.82 21.61
C ALA A 253 -9.27 -3.02 21.43
N SER A 254 -10.49 -2.76 20.96
CA SER A 254 -11.47 -3.81 20.64
C SER A 254 -11.24 -4.44 19.26
N ALA A 255 -10.73 -3.66 18.31
CA ALA A 255 -10.63 -4.03 16.89
C ALA A 255 -9.31 -4.70 16.52
N VAL A 256 -8.19 -4.23 17.08
CA VAL A 256 -6.84 -4.66 16.70
C VAL A 256 -6.32 -5.68 17.71
N ASP A 257 -6.11 -6.91 17.24
CA ASP A 257 -5.60 -8.00 18.07
C ASP A 257 -4.07 -8.08 18.03
N VAL A 258 -3.46 -7.78 16.88
CA VAL A 258 -2.01 -7.95 16.67
C VAL A 258 -1.44 -6.78 15.88
N ILE A 259 -0.36 -6.22 16.37
CA ILE A 259 0.45 -5.24 15.65
C ILE A 259 1.80 -5.87 15.30
N VAL A 260 2.14 -5.83 14.02
CA VAL A 260 3.45 -6.27 13.51
C VAL A 260 4.19 -5.06 12.99
N HIS A 261 5.27 -4.67 13.66
CA HIS A 261 6.12 -3.56 13.23
C HIS A 261 7.36 -4.07 12.51
N ILE A 262 7.65 -3.51 11.33
CA ILE A 262 8.85 -3.82 10.54
C ILE A 262 9.82 -2.65 10.66
N ASP A 263 10.96 -2.91 11.28
CA ASP A 263 12.08 -1.97 11.35
C ASP A 263 13.08 -2.30 10.23
N PRO A 264 13.42 -1.37 9.33
CA PRO A 264 14.40 -1.61 8.27
C PRO A 264 15.84 -1.79 8.76
N VAL A 265 16.13 -1.46 10.02
CA VAL A 265 17.49 -1.49 10.59
C VAL A 265 17.74 -2.69 11.52
N SER A 266 16.68 -3.29 12.06
CA SER A 266 16.76 -4.46 12.94
C SER A 266 15.41 -5.15 13.02
N TYR A 267 15.40 -6.39 13.28
CA TYR A 267 14.32 -7.33 13.59
C TYR A 267 12.85 -6.85 13.57
N THR A 268 11.97 -7.69 13.05
CA THR A 268 10.52 -7.53 13.16
C THR A 268 10.09 -7.70 14.62
N HIS A 269 9.43 -6.70 15.18
CA HIS A 269 8.84 -6.76 16.52
C HIS A 269 7.35 -7.08 16.43
N LEU A 270 6.91 -8.02 17.25
CA LEU A 270 5.50 -8.34 17.49
C LEU A 270 5.09 -7.72 18.82
N THR A 271 4.11 -6.84 18.78
CA THR A 271 3.47 -6.29 19.97
C THR A 271 2.00 -6.69 20.01
N LEU A 272 1.57 -7.21 21.14
CA LEU A 272 0.14 -7.40 21.43
C LEU A 272 -0.32 -6.14 22.16
N PRO A 273 -1.37 -5.43 21.70
CA PRO A 273 -1.93 -4.35 22.48
C PRO A 273 -2.49 -4.91 23.79
N THR A 274 -1.90 -4.48 24.89
CA THR A 274 -2.44 -4.82 26.22
C THR A 274 -3.55 -3.84 26.55
N LYS A 275 -4.60 -4.33 27.24
CA LYS A 275 -5.75 -3.49 27.65
C LYS A 275 -5.35 -2.34 28.59
N GLU A 276 -4.13 -2.34 29.10
CA GLU A 276 -3.59 -1.33 30.02
C GLU A 276 -2.92 -0.15 29.31
N GLU A 277 -2.59 -0.28 28.01
CA GLU A 277 -1.91 0.76 27.22
C GLU A 277 -2.84 1.65 26.38
N VAL A 278 -4.17 1.44 26.48
CA VAL A 278 -5.17 2.17 25.69
C VAL A 278 -6.16 2.93 26.58
#